data_109a9340f201bed45d525d6e3662c6a9
#
_entry.id   109a9340f201bed45d525d6e3662c6a9
#
_cell.length_a   1.000
_cell.length_b   1.000
_cell.length_c   1.000
_cell.angle_alpha   90.00
_cell.angle_beta   90.00
_cell.angle_gamma   90.00
#
_symmetry.space_group_name_H-M   'P 1'
#
loop_
_entity.id
_entity.type
_entity.pdbx_description
1 polymer ?
#
loop_
_entity_poly.entity_id
_entity_poly.type
_entity_poly.pdbx_seq_one_letter_code
_entity_poly.pdbx_strand_id
1 'polypeptide(L)'
;MKKIMYIALVMSVLFCSCESKGPKSHYYEDTRTSDEMLQDISDASVGDGWLHKYDTDVYYMEDGEWNCYGRVSVYKNLEDDHDRNWVDFNGMKFPTEETNKGDYSYKVQYGGTWYYF
;
A
#
# COMPACT_ATOMS: atom_id res chain seq x y z
N MET A 1 -11.59 -2.29 42.18
CA MET A 1 -12.41 -1.43 41.33
C MET A 1 -11.59 -0.32 40.69
N LYS A 2 -11.04 0.55 41.49
CA LYS A 2 -10.24 1.65 40.95
C LYS A 2 -9.00 1.21 40.17
N LYS A 3 -8.40 0.09 40.54
CA LYS A 3 -7.25 -0.44 39.85
C LYS A 3 -7.55 -0.84 38.41
N ILE A 4 -8.73 -1.37 38.17
CA ILE A 4 -9.14 -1.80 36.82
C ILE A 4 -9.31 -0.58 35.93
N MET A 5 -9.95 0.47 36.41
CA MET A 5 -10.11 1.70 35.66
C MET A 5 -8.76 2.37 35.37
N TYR A 6 -7.86 2.30 36.33
CA TYR A 6 -6.54 2.86 36.20
C TYR A 6 -5.75 2.17 35.09
N ILE A 7 -5.79 0.86 35.04
CA ILE A 7 -5.12 0.08 34.00
C ILE A 7 -5.71 0.39 32.62
N ALA A 8 -7.03 0.49 32.54
CA ALA A 8 -7.68 0.81 31.28
C ALA A 8 -7.25 2.18 30.74
N LEU A 9 -7.09 3.16 31.62
CA LEU A 9 -6.63 4.48 31.23
C LEU A 9 -5.21 4.45 30.68
N VAL A 10 -4.32 3.71 31.33
CA VAL A 10 -2.94 3.56 30.86
C VAL A 10 -2.90 2.88 29.49
N MET A 11 -3.71 1.86 29.30
CA MET A 11 -3.79 1.18 28.01
C MET A 11 -4.28 2.11 26.90
N SER A 12 -5.22 2.97 27.19
CA SER A 12 -5.70 3.95 26.21
C SER A 12 -4.60 4.89 25.76
N VAL A 13 -3.76 5.32 26.66
CA VAL A 13 -2.64 6.20 26.32
C VAL A 13 -1.66 5.47 25.42
N LEU A 14 -1.38 4.20 25.69
CA LEU A 14 -0.50 3.41 24.87
C LEU A 14 -1.05 3.23 23.45
N PHE A 15 -2.33 3.00 23.33
CA PHE A 15 -2.97 2.90 22.02
C PHE A 15 -2.85 4.18 21.22
N CYS A 16 -3.02 5.32 21.85
CA CYS A 16 -2.88 6.60 21.17
C CYS A 16 -1.50 6.77 20.55
N SER A 17 -0.46 6.33 21.22
CA SER A 17 0.89 6.43 20.68
C SER A 17 1.15 5.46 19.54
N CYS A 18 0.39 4.38 19.43
CA CYS A 18 0.50 3.42 18.34
C CYS A 18 -0.31 3.80 17.11
N GLU A 19 -1.35 4.61 17.25
CA GLU A 19 -2.27 4.96 16.17
C GLU A 19 -1.59 5.69 15.01
N SER A 20 -0.55 6.46 15.27
CA SER A 20 0.13 7.23 14.24
C SER A 20 0.84 6.35 13.21
N LYS A 21 1.13 5.10 13.54
CA LYS A 21 1.87 4.19 12.67
C LYS A 21 0.97 3.40 11.73
N GLY A 22 -0.24 3.09 12.16
CA GLY A 22 -1.19 2.30 11.41
C GLY A 22 -0.82 0.82 11.31
N PRO A 23 -1.60 0.04 10.57
CA PRO A 23 -1.29 -1.37 10.30
C PRO A 23 -0.04 -1.50 9.45
N LYS A 24 0.66 -2.62 9.59
CA LYS A 24 1.80 -2.92 8.72
C LYS A 24 1.31 -3.24 7.32
N SER A 25 2.11 -2.85 6.33
CA SER A 25 1.85 -3.20 4.94
C SER A 25 1.79 -4.72 4.79
N HIS A 26 0.83 -5.19 4.01
CA HIS A 26 0.64 -6.59 3.73
C HIS A 26 0.83 -6.85 2.24
N TYR A 27 1.88 -7.60 1.91
CA TYR A 27 2.16 -7.99 0.54
C TYR A 27 1.66 -9.40 0.31
N TYR A 28 0.96 -9.58 -0.80
CA TYR A 28 0.51 -10.90 -1.21
C TYR A 28 1.65 -11.62 -1.91
N GLU A 29 1.87 -12.87 -1.54
CA GLU A 29 2.95 -13.67 -2.09
C GLU A 29 2.81 -13.84 -3.59
N ASP A 30 3.92 -13.64 -4.32
CA ASP A 30 3.97 -13.86 -5.75
C ASP A 30 4.25 -15.33 -6.01
N THR A 31 3.28 -16.02 -6.57
CA THR A 31 3.36 -17.46 -6.83
C THR A 31 3.76 -17.79 -8.26
N ARG A 32 4.09 -16.77 -9.07
CA ARG A 32 4.48 -16.98 -10.47
C ARG A 32 5.84 -17.67 -10.54
N THR A 33 5.99 -18.57 -11.52
CA THR A 33 7.26 -19.20 -11.82
C THR A 33 8.19 -18.20 -12.55
N SER A 34 9.48 -18.54 -12.64
CA SER A 34 10.44 -17.71 -13.39
C SER A 34 10.04 -17.56 -14.86
N ASP A 35 9.53 -18.63 -15.46
CA ASP A 35 9.08 -18.61 -16.85
C ASP A 35 7.87 -17.72 -17.04
N GLU A 36 6.92 -17.77 -16.10
CA GLU A 36 5.75 -16.89 -16.12
C GLU A 36 6.14 -15.43 -15.97
N MET A 37 7.10 -15.13 -15.10
CA MET A 37 7.60 -13.76 -14.94
C MET A 37 8.28 -13.24 -16.21
N LEU A 38 9.08 -14.07 -16.87
CA LEU A 38 9.71 -13.72 -18.13
C LEU A 38 8.69 -13.49 -19.23
N GLN A 39 7.64 -14.30 -19.25
CA GLN A 39 6.54 -14.13 -20.22
C GLN A 39 5.81 -12.81 -19.96
N ASP A 40 5.56 -12.46 -18.70
CA ASP A 40 4.93 -11.21 -18.34
C ASP A 40 5.74 -9.99 -18.81
N ILE A 41 7.06 -10.05 -18.67
CA ILE A 41 7.95 -9.00 -19.15
C ILE A 41 7.88 -8.88 -20.68
N SER A 42 7.90 -10.01 -21.36
CA SER A 42 7.79 -10.04 -22.82
C SER A 42 6.46 -9.47 -23.30
N ASP A 43 5.37 -9.87 -22.67
CA ASP A 43 4.02 -9.41 -23.02
C ASP A 43 3.88 -7.90 -22.76
N ALA A 44 4.42 -7.40 -21.66
CA ALA A 44 4.41 -5.97 -21.36
C ALA A 44 5.22 -5.17 -22.36
N SER A 45 6.36 -5.71 -22.82
CA SER A 45 7.23 -5.04 -23.77
C SER A 45 6.59 -4.85 -25.15
N VAL A 46 5.77 -5.80 -25.58
CA VAL A 46 5.07 -5.71 -26.88
C VAL A 46 3.66 -5.14 -26.76
N GLY A 47 3.17 -4.99 -25.55
CA GLY A 47 1.84 -4.48 -25.26
C GLY A 47 1.85 -3.02 -24.80
N ASP A 48 1.21 -2.76 -23.69
CA ASP A 48 1.01 -1.41 -23.15
C ASP A 48 2.13 -0.92 -22.22
N GLY A 49 3.14 -1.74 -21.98
CA GLY A 49 4.27 -1.40 -21.13
C GLY A 49 4.04 -1.56 -19.64
N TRP A 50 2.88 -2.04 -19.24
CA TRP A 50 2.56 -2.26 -17.82
C TRP A 50 2.97 -3.64 -17.36
N LEU A 51 3.88 -3.68 -16.38
CA LEU A 51 4.36 -4.92 -15.79
C LEU A 51 3.85 -5.04 -14.36
N HIS A 52 3.07 -6.06 -14.09
CA HIS A 52 2.57 -6.35 -12.73
C HIS A 52 3.74 -6.76 -11.84
N LYS A 53 3.89 -6.11 -10.69
CA LYS A 53 4.95 -6.39 -9.72
C LYS A 53 4.45 -7.27 -8.58
N TYR A 54 3.48 -6.78 -7.83
CA TYR A 54 2.93 -7.50 -6.67
C TYR A 54 1.57 -6.88 -6.30
N ASP A 55 0.86 -7.58 -5.44
CA ASP A 55 -0.36 -7.06 -4.83
C ASP A 55 -0.10 -6.72 -3.38
N THR A 56 -0.80 -5.72 -2.87
CA THR A 56 -0.69 -5.30 -1.48
C THR A 56 -2.01 -4.69 -1.02
N ASP A 57 -2.23 -4.68 0.28
CA ASP A 57 -3.30 -3.87 0.84
C ASP A 57 -2.82 -2.42 0.95
N VAL A 58 -3.74 -1.48 0.76
CA VAL A 58 -3.47 -0.06 0.95
C VAL A 58 -4.38 0.50 2.03
N TYR A 59 -3.88 1.52 2.73
CA TYR A 59 -4.53 2.09 3.90
C TYR A 59 -4.67 3.59 3.76
N TYR A 60 -5.70 4.14 4.40
CA TYR A 60 -5.93 5.59 4.39
C TYR A 60 -6.32 6.07 5.78
N MET A 61 -6.06 7.34 6.04
CA MET A 61 -6.40 7.97 7.30
C MET A 61 -7.75 8.68 7.17
N GLU A 62 -8.66 8.38 8.08
CA GLU A 62 -9.96 9.05 8.16
C GLU A 62 -10.32 9.26 9.62
N ASP A 63 -10.67 10.48 9.99
CA ASP A 63 -11.03 10.85 11.35
C ASP A 63 -9.98 10.44 12.40
N GLY A 64 -8.71 10.56 12.03
CA GLY A 64 -7.61 10.22 12.91
C GLY A 64 -7.32 8.73 13.03
N GLU A 65 -7.98 7.90 12.24
CA GLU A 65 -7.81 6.45 12.28
C GLU A 65 -7.39 5.89 10.93
N TRP A 66 -6.56 4.86 10.97
CA TRP A 66 -6.16 4.12 9.78
C TRP A 66 -7.23 3.12 9.39
N ASN A 67 -7.59 3.13 8.11
CA ASN A 67 -8.58 2.23 7.54
C ASN A 67 -7.95 1.46 6.38
N CYS A 68 -8.36 0.21 6.20
CA CYS A 68 -7.91 -0.60 5.08
C CYS A 68 -8.87 -0.41 3.90
N TYR A 69 -8.34 0.04 2.77
CA TYR A 69 -9.09 0.08 1.52
C TYR A 69 -9.23 -1.33 0.93
N GLY A 70 -8.17 -2.10 1.00
CA GLY A 70 -8.14 -3.45 0.48
C GLY A 70 -7.01 -3.69 -0.48
N ARG A 71 -7.10 -4.81 -1.20
CA ARG A 71 -6.06 -5.29 -2.10
C ARG A 71 -6.04 -4.50 -3.41
N VAL A 72 -4.86 -4.07 -3.79
CA VAL A 72 -4.60 -3.43 -5.08
C VAL A 72 -3.41 -4.10 -5.75
N SER A 73 -3.28 -3.90 -7.06
CA SER A 73 -2.12 -4.38 -7.83
C SER A 73 -1.15 -3.25 -8.06
N VAL A 74 0.13 -3.52 -7.88
CA VAL A 74 1.21 -2.57 -8.09
C VAL A 74 1.94 -2.94 -9.39
N TYR A 75 2.17 -1.92 -10.23
CA TYR A 75 2.74 -2.08 -11.55
C TYR A 75 4.00 -1.23 -11.72
N LYS A 76 4.80 -1.61 -12.67
CA LYS A 76 5.87 -0.80 -13.23
C LYS A 76 5.53 -0.49 -14.68
N ASN A 77 5.74 0.76 -15.11
CA ASN A 77 5.65 1.10 -16.52
C ASN A 77 7.04 1.01 -17.12
N LEU A 78 7.22 0.17 -18.14
CA LEU A 78 8.52 -0.04 -18.77
C LEU A 78 9.06 1.19 -19.49
N GLU A 79 8.17 2.15 -19.81
CA GLU A 79 8.54 3.41 -20.46
C GLU A 79 8.76 4.56 -19.48
N ASP A 80 8.54 4.34 -18.16
CA ASP A 80 8.71 5.37 -17.14
C ASP A 80 10.18 5.51 -16.76
N ASP A 81 10.75 6.67 -17.02
CA ASP A 81 12.16 6.97 -16.73
C ASP A 81 12.46 7.04 -15.22
N HIS A 82 11.45 7.25 -14.41
CA HIS A 82 11.64 7.46 -12.97
C HIS A 82 11.62 6.19 -12.14
N ASP A 83 11.36 5.05 -12.75
CA ASP A 83 11.34 3.75 -12.06
C ASP A 83 10.45 3.75 -10.81
N ARG A 84 9.31 4.40 -10.91
CA ARG A 84 8.34 4.48 -9.80
C ARG A 84 7.34 3.34 -9.86
N ASN A 85 6.69 3.11 -8.71
CA ASN A 85 5.56 2.19 -8.65
C ASN A 85 4.28 2.89 -9.10
N TRP A 86 3.37 2.14 -9.70
CA TRP A 86 2.05 2.59 -10.10
C TRP A 86 1.01 1.67 -9.48
N VAL A 87 -0.10 2.22 -9.04
CA VAL A 87 -1.16 1.45 -8.38
C VAL A 87 -2.43 1.50 -9.22
N ASP A 88 -3.05 0.34 -9.40
CA ASP A 88 -4.31 0.23 -10.13
C ASP A 88 -5.48 0.44 -9.17
N PHE A 89 -6.29 1.44 -9.47
CA PHE A 89 -7.58 1.66 -8.83
C PHE A 89 -8.66 1.62 -9.91
N ASN A 90 -9.49 0.60 -9.86
CA ASN A 90 -10.61 0.44 -10.78
C ASN A 90 -10.22 0.49 -12.26
N GLY A 91 -9.11 -0.14 -12.61
CA GLY A 91 -8.63 -0.22 -13.99
C GLY A 91 -7.78 0.96 -14.45
N MET A 92 -7.59 1.95 -13.60
CA MET A 92 -6.73 3.10 -13.89
C MET A 92 -5.50 3.06 -13.00
N LYS A 93 -4.35 3.46 -13.54
CA LYS A 93 -3.08 3.41 -12.83
C LYS A 93 -2.61 4.80 -12.45
N PHE A 94 -2.17 4.95 -11.20
CA PHE A 94 -1.73 6.21 -10.63
C PHE A 94 -0.31 6.06 -10.08
N PRO A 95 0.55 7.08 -10.28
CA PRO A 95 1.92 7.01 -9.80
C PRO A 95 2.00 7.18 -8.30
N THR A 96 2.97 6.53 -7.68
CA THR A 96 3.24 6.65 -6.25
C THR A 96 4.31 7.68 -5.98
N GLU A 97 4.33 8.15 -4.73
CA GLU A 97 5.40 8.97 -4.18
C GLU A 97 5.95 8.27 -2.95
N GLU A 98 7.20 8.52 -2.63
CA GLU A 98 7.78 8.02 -1.40
C GLU A 98 7.19 8.77 -0.21
N THR A 99 7.07 8.08 0.91
CA THR A 99 6.56 8.67 2.14
C THR A 99 7.25 8.03 3.34
N ASN A 100 7.25 8.74 4.46
CA ASN A 100 7.66 8.19 5.75
C ASN A 100 6.54 8.29 6.78
N LYS A 101 5.32 8.51 6.33
CA LYS A 101 4.17 8.59 7.22
C LYS A 101 3.84 7.20 7.76
N GLY A 102 3.72 7.09 9.08
CA GLY A 102 3.55 5.80 9.73
C GLY A 102 4.74 4.89 9.40
N ASP A 103 4.46 3.63 9.15
CA ASP A 103 5.46 2.65 8.73
C ASP A 103 5.39 2.35 7.23
N TYR A 104 4.81 3.26 6.46
CA TYR A 104 4.62 3.07 5.02
C TYR A 104 5.78 3.65 4.23
N SER A 105 6.03 3.05 3.06
CA SER A 105 7.10 3.48 2.16
C SER A 105 6.57 4.32 1.00
N TYR A 106 5.32 4.11 0.61
CA TYR A 106 4.73 4.75 -0.56
C TYR A 106 3.34 5.28 -0.28
N LYS A 107 2.99 6.33 -1.00
CA LYS A 107 1.62 6.87 -1.02
C LYS A 107 1.18 7.14 -2.44
N VAL A 108 -0.12 7.07 -2.65
CA VAL A 108 -0.75 7.31 -3.96
C VAL A 108 -2.08 8.01 -3.73
N GLN A 109 -2.40 8.99 -4.56
CA GLN A 109 -3.65 9.72 -4.44
C GLN A 109 -4.68 9.18 -5.45
N TYR A 110 -5.87 8.91 -4.96
CA TYR A 110 -7.00 8.48 -5.79
C TYR A 110 -8.29 9.07 -5.22
N GLY A 111 -9.05 9.75 -6.08
CA GLY A 111 -10.30 10.37 -5.65
C GLY A 111 -10.15 11.40 -4.53
N GLY A 112 -9.02 12.09 -4.46
CA GLY A 112 -8.75 13.07 -3.42
C GLY A 112 -8.26 12.49 -2.10
N THR A 113 -8.18 11.17 -1.98
CA THR A 113 -7.71 10.48 -0.78
C THR A 113 -6.31 9.93 -1.00
N TRP A 114 -5.45 10.07 0.01
CA TRP A 114 -4.12 9.46 -0.03
C TRP A 114 -4.17 8.06 0.57
N TYR A 115 -3.64 7.11 -0.17
CA TYR A 115 -3.51 5.71 0.24
C TYR A 115 -2.06 5.37 0.44
N TYR A 116 -1.77 4.53 1.45
CA TYR A 116 -0.41 4.23 1.90
C TYR A 116 -0.15 2.72 1.89
N PHE A 117 1.07 2.35 1.56
CA PHE A 117 1.51 0.95 1.66
C PHE A 117 3.02 0.82 1.81
#